data_8d788d503216072dd8c65315e0b1a00e
#
_entry.id   8d788d503216072dd8c65315e0b1a00e
#
_cell.length_a   1.000
_cell.length_b   1.000
_cell.length_c   1.000
_cell.angle_alpha   90.00
_cell.angle_beta   90.00
_cell.angle_gamma   90.00
#
_symmetry.space_group_name_H-M   'P 1'
#
loop_
_entity.id
_entity.type
_entity.pdbx_description
1 polymer ?
#
loop_
_entity_poly.entity_id
_entity_poly.type
_entity_poly.pdbx_seq_one_letter_code
_entity_poly.pdbx_strand_id
1 'polypeptide(L)'
;EQTISVGELKEDCQILRKLLDNSPYTIENVNGLLFSGNQPANFYPQELYKFPLAPASPTVIDCLLEAGYAVKLIGKSTQFFGLDHNEITGNNKESFVQLQELIDKKFTGVCIAEVGKIEQFGKARNPEGFGTELMRIDHELTKIIDKLQDDDLLIVTGNFGNDPTYPGEKHTREYVPLLVTSPQIKPNISLGGRSFSDIGATILDNYDLEDKLLIGNSFLRELFSAYR
;
A
#
# COMPACT_ATOMS: atom_id res chain seq x y z
N GLU A 1 20.37 -22.11 9.09
CA GLU A 1 20.89 -21.46 10.33
C GLU A 1 22.22 -22.09 10.84
N GLN A 2 22.46 -23.36 10.61
CA GLN A 2 23.73 -23.99 11.05
C GLN A 2 24.89 -23.75 10.08
N THR A 3 24.61 -23.43 8.82
CA THR A 3 25.63 -23.26 7.76
C THR A 3 25.82 -21.82 7.36
N ILE A 4 24.73 -21.05 7.26
CA ILE A 4 24.71 -19.62 6.93
C ILE A 4 23.88 -18.92 7.99
N SER A 5 24.40 -17.88 8.60
CA SER A 5 23.68 -17.07 9.56
C SER A 5 22.63 -16.17 8.86
N VAL A 6 21.62 -15.72 9.60
CA VAL A 6 20.63 -14.76 9.09
C VAL A 6 21.31 -13.47 8.59
N GLY A 7 22.36 -13.02 9.29
CA GLY A 7 23.14 -11.86 8.90
C GLY A 7 23.82 -12.03 7.54
N GLU A 8 24.52 -13.15 7.36
CA GLU A 8 25.18 -13.50 6.08
C GLU A 8 24.15 -13.61 4.94
N LEU A 9 22.99 -14.27 5.17
CA LEU A 9 21.95 -14.36 4.15
C LEU A 9 21.46 -12.97 3.71
N LYS A 10 21.23 -12.06 4.68
CA LYS A 10 20.80 -10.69 4.37
C LYS A 10 21.89 -9.92 3.61
N GLU A 11 23.14 -10.05 4.01
CA GLU A 11 24.27 -9.40 3.35
C GLU A 11 24.44 -9.90 1.90
N ASP A 12 24.39 -11.22 1.68
CA ASP A 12 24.41 -11.83 0.34
C ASP A 12 23.28 -11.32 -0.54
N CYS A 13 22.06 -11.22 0.01
CA CYS A 13 20.92 -10.68 -0.72
C CYS A 13 21.11 -9.20 -1.07
N GLN A 14 21.69 -8.39 -0.19
CA GLN A 14 22.00 -6.98 -0.45
C GLN A 14 23.08 -6.83 -1.53
N ILE A 15 24.11 -7.67 -1.51
CA ILE A 15 25.14 -7.69 -2.54
C ILE A 15 24.51 -8.06 -3.89
N LEU A 16 23.69 -9.12 -3.91
CA LEU A 16 22.99 -9.53 -5.13
C LEU A 16 22.06 -8.42 -5.65
N ARG A 17 21.34 -7.72 -4.77
CA ARG A 17 20.50 -6.57 -5.15
C ARG A 17 21.32 -5.49 -5.85
N LYS A 18 22.44 -5.09 -5.28
CA LYS A 18 23.35 -4.09 -5.88
C LYS A 18 23.91 -4.53 -7.23
N LEU A 19 24.22 -5.81 -7.40
CA LEU A 19 24.68 -6.33 -8.69
C LEU A 19 23.56 -6.29 -9.74
N LEU A 20 22.34 -6.63 -9.35
CA LEU A 20 21.18 -6.64 -10.24
C LEU A 20 20.70 -5.23 -10.59
N ASP A 21 20.86 -4.24 -9.71
CA ASP A 21 20.54 -2.84 -9.99
C ASP A 21 21.38 -2.27 -11.16
N ASN A 22 22.59 -2.81 -11.36
CA ASN A 22 23.47 -2.43 -12.47
C ASN A 22 23.36 -3.37 -13.69
N SER A 23 22.40 -4.29 -13.68
CA SER A 23 22.19 -5.24 -14.78
C SER A 23 21.25 -4.65 -15.84
N PRO A 24 21.30 -5.14 -17.10
CA PRO A 24 20.34 -4.72 -18.12
C PRO A 24 18.92 -5.27 -17.90
N TYR A 25 18.73 -6.10 -16.88
CA TYR A 25 17.47 -6.74 -16.56
C TYR A 25 16.81 -6.07 -15.36
N THR A 26 15.54 -5.75 -15.46
CA THR A 26 14.74 -5.27 -14.33
C THR A 26 14.28 -6.45 -13.48
N ILE A 27 14.99 -6.68 -12.37
CA ILE A 27 14.63 -7.71 -11.38
C ILE A 27 13.94 -7.05 -10.21
N GLU A 28 12.65 -7.28 -10.07
CA GLU A 28 11.81 -6.61 -9.05
C GLU A 28 12.24 -6.92 -7.62
N ASN A 29 12.50 -8.21 -7.30
CA ASN A 29 12.81 -8.62 -5.94
C ASN A 29 13.98 -9.60 -5.89
N VAL A 30 14.85 -9.43 -4.90
CA VAL A 30 15.74 -10.47 -4.40
C VAL A 30 15.14 -11.00 -3.10
N ASN A 31 15.02 -12.32 -3.01
CA ASN A 31 14.36 -12.96 -1.88
C ASN A 31 15.36 -13.87 -1.15
N GLY A 32 15.57 -13.62 0.15
CA GLY A 32 16.32 -14.51 1.04
C GLY A 32 15.34 -15.36 1.84
N LEU A 33 15.24 -16.66 1.53
CA LEU A 33 14.40 -17.59 2.27
C LEU A 33 15.21 -18.31 3.32
N LEU A 34 14.88 -18.08 4.58
CA LEU A 34 15.38 -18.86 5.68
C LEU A 34 14.56 -20.15 5.81
N PHE A 35 15.26 -21.26 5.99
CA PHE A 35 14.60 -22.55 6.24
C PHE A 35 15.35 -23.35 7.34
N SER A 36 14.64 -24.23 7.99
CA SER A 36 15.19 -25.21 8.92
C SER A 36 15.04 -26.62 8.38
N GLY A 37 15.86 -27.51 8.89
CA GLY A 37 15.92 -28.91 8.47
C GLY A 37 17.33 -29.29 8.00
N ASN A 38 17.59 -30.59 7.99
CA ASN A 38 18.90 -31.16 7.61
C ASN A 38 18.82 -32.12 6.43
N GLN A 39 17.63 -32.38 5.92
CA GLN A 39 17.37 -33.25 4.77
C GLN A 39 16.21 -32.69 3.95
N PRO A 40 16.17 -32.91 2.62
CA PRO A 40 15.08 -32.39 1.76
C PRO A 40 13.66 -32.75 2.25
N ALA A 41 13.49 -33.88 2.89
CA ALA A 41 12.19 -34.33 3.40
C ALA A 41 11.71 -33.56 4.63
N ASN A 42 12.58 -32.82 5.32
CA ASN A 42 12.25 -32.07 6.54
C ASN A 42 12.63 -30.57 6.45
N PHE A 43 12.75 -30.02 5.26
CA PHE A 43 12.92 -28.60 5.09
C PHE A 43 11.62 -27.86 5.33
N TYR A 44 11.64 -26.91 6.26
CA TYR A 44 10.52 -26.02 6.57
C TYR A 44 10.93 -24.57 6.34
N PRO A 45 10.19 -23.84 5.48
CA PRO A 45 10.38 -22.40 5.33
C PRO A 45 10.15 -21.71 6.68
N GLN A 46 11.04 -20.79 7.03
CA GLN A 46 10.97 -20.00 8.25
C GLN A 46 10.54 -18.57 7.91
N GLU A 47 11.48 -17.75 7.48
CA GLU A 47 11.28 -16.34 7.25
C GLU A 47 11.76 -15.97 5.82
N LEU A 48 10.99 -15.10 5.17
CA LEU A 48 11.30 -14.57 3.85
C LEU A 48 11.69 -13.11 3.97
N TYR A 49 12.96 -12.82 3.68
CA TYR A 49 13.48 -11.45 3.56
C TYR A 49 13.38 -10.99 2.12
N LYS A 50 12.84 -9.80 1.89
CA LYS A 50 12.68 -9.21 0.56
C LYS A 50 13.57 -7.98 0.41
N PHE A 51 14.25 -7.89 -0.72
CA PHE A 51 15.08 -6.77 -1.14
C PHE A 51 14.54 -6.28 -2.48
N PRO A 52 13.55 -5.39 -2.48
CA PRO A 52 12.93 -4.89 -3.69
C PRO A 52 13.86 -3.99 -4.48
N LEU A 53 13.58 -3.83 -5.77
CA LEU A 53 14.18 -2.80 -6.60
C LEU A 53 13.74 -1.43 -6.07
N ALA A 54 14.70 -0.55 -5.84
CA ALA A 54 14.38 0.82 -5.46
C ALA A 54 13.66 1.54 -6.62
N PRO A 55 12.70 2.43 -6.33
CA PRO A 55 12.11 3.28 -7.35
C PRO A 55 13.17 4.07 -8.12
N ALA A 56 13.01 4.21 -9.43
CA ALA A 56 13.95 4.94 -10.28
C ALA A 56 13.91 6.47 -10.07
N SER A 57 12.90 6.97 -9.40
CA SER A 57 12.70 8.38 -9.04
C SER A 57 12.09 8.48 -7.65
N PRO A 58 12.19 9.65 -6.99
CA PRO A 58 11.52 9.87 -5.71
C PRO A 58 10.03 9.51 -5.79
N THR A 59 9.55 8.85 -4.74
CA THR A 59 8.12 8.53 -4.57
C THR A 59 7.38 9.71 -3.93
N VAL A 60 6.06 9.66 -3.92
CA VAL A 60 5.24 10.63 -3.18
C VAL A 60 5.64 10.71 -1.70
N ILE A 61 6.04 9.59 -1.11
CA ILE A 61 6.49 9.53 0.28
C ILE A 61 7.81 10.25 0.46
N ASP A 62 8.77 10.04 -0.43
CA ASP A 62 10.07 10.72 -0.37
C ASP A 62 9.87 12.24 -0.47
N CYS A 63 9.03 12.70 -1.40
CA CYS A 63 8.72 14.13 -1.57
C CYS A 63 8.08 14.75 -0.31
N LEU A 64 7.15 14.04 0.31
CA LEU A 64 6.51 14.50 1.55
C LEU A 64 7.49 14.59 2.71
N LEU A 65 8.32 13.56 2.90
CA LEU A 65 9.32 13.50 3.96
C LEU A 65 10.41 14.59 3.76
N GLU A 66 10.87 14.79 2.52
CA GLU A 66 11.82 15.85 2.18
C GLU A 66 11.26 17.24 2.49
N ALA A 67 9.96 17.43 2.26
CA ALA A 67 9.27 18.67 2.58
C ALA A 67 8.91 18.82 4.07
N GLY A 68 9.23 17.82 4.91
CA GLY A 68 9.01 17.85 6.35
C GLY A 68 7.60 17.44 6.80
N TYR A 69 6.80 16.88 5.92
CA TYR A 69 5.48 16.37 6.27
C TYR A 69 5.56 14.99 6.94
N ALA A 70 4.66 14.72 7.87
CA ALA A 70 4.57 13.43 8.51
C ALA A 70 3.94 12.39 7.57
N VAL A 71 4.53 11.20 7.51
CA VAL A 71 3.98 10.06 6.78
C VAL A 71 3.83 8.88 7.74
N LYS A 72 2.65 8.26 7.73
CA LYS A 72 2.36 7.05 8.50
C LYS A 72 1.99 5.93 7.53
N LEU A 73 2.62 4.77 7.72
CA LEU A 73 2.32 3.56 6.97
C LEU A 73 1.72 2.51 7.91
N ILE A 74 0.57 1.94 7.53
CA ILE A 74 -0.14 0.93 8.30
C ILE A 74 -0.33 -0.32 7.45
N GLY A 75 -0.05 -1.49 8.01
CA GLY A 75 -0.17 -2.77 7.32
C GLY A 75 1.07 -3.14 6.51
N LYS A 76 0.91 -3.99 5.49
CA LYS A 76 2.02 -4.52 4.68
C LYS A 76 2.62 -3.48 3.71
N SER A 77 1.99 -2.35 3.52
CA SER A 77 2.46 -1.29 2.63
C SER A 77 3.87 -0.79 2.98
N THR A 78 4.28 -0.91 4.23
CA THR A 78 5.64 -0.58 4.69
C THR A 78 6.74 -1.30 3.90
N GLN A 79 6.46 -2.53 3.41
CA GLN A 79 7.43 -3.32 2.64
C GLN A 79 7.67 -2.79 1.23
N PHE A 80 6.73 -2.02 0.65
CA PHE A 80 6.84 -1.51 -0.71
C PHE A 80 7.69 -0.24 -0.80
N PHE A 81 7.78 0.52 0.28
CA PHE A 81 8.44 1.82 0.28
C PHE A 81 9.85 1.81 0.84
N GLY A 82 10.38 0.63 1.20
CA GLY A 82 11.76 0.48 1.71
C GLY A 82 12.04 1.23 3.01
N LEU A 83 11.01 1.69 3.68
CA LEU A 83 11.11 2.38 4.95
C LEU A 83 11.17 1.36 6.07
N ASP A 84 12.27 1.34 6.80
CA ASP A 84 12.46 0.53 8.02
C ASP A 84 11.56 1.06 9.16
N HIS A 85 10.25 1.03 8.98
CA HIS A 85 9.32 1.40 10.03
C HIS A 85 8.77 0.15 10.71
N ASN A 86 9.13 -0.02 11.97
CA ASN A 86 8.85 -1.14 12.87
C ASN A 86 7.37 -1.36 13.22
N GLU A 87 6.43 -0.89 12.41
CA GLU A 87 5.01 -1.05 12.68
C GLU A 87 4.31 -1.90 11.62
N ILE A 88 4.81 -3.13 11.45
CA ILE A 88 4.07 -4.15 10.70
C ILE A 88 2.93 -4.63 11.58
N THR A 89 1.72 -4.17 11.31
CA THR A 89 0.54 -4.71 11.99
C THR A 89 0.17 -6.06 11.37
N GLY A 90 0.14 -7.08 12.22
CA GLY A 90 -0.02 -8.47 11.79
C GLY A 90 -1.41 -8.85 11.30
N ASN A 91 -2.45 -8.02 11.52
CA ASN A 91 -3.82 -8.34 11.13
C ASN A 91 -4.67 -7.09 10.82
N ASN A 92 -5.73 -7.30 10.03
CA ASN A 92 -6.61 -6.22 9.55
C ASN A 92 -7.36 -5.46 10.64
N LYS A 93 -7.67 -6.11 11.76
CA LYS A 93 -8.36 -5.46 12.88
C LYS A 93 -7.44 -4.41 13.50
N GLU A 94 -6.17 -4.72 13.61
CA GLU A 94 -5.17 -3.78 14.11
C GLU A 94 -4.97 -2.59 13.17
N SER A 95 -5.00 -2.80 11.85
CA SER A 95 -4.90 -1.69 10.88
C SER A 95 -6.04 -0.69 11.03
N PHE A 96 -7.28 -1.15 11.18
CA PHE A 96 -8.41 -0.25 11.42
C PHE A 96 -8.36 0.44 12.77
N VAL A 97 -7.93 -0.27 13.83
CA VAL A 97 -7.75 0.34 15.17
C VAL A 97 -6.69 1.43 15.11
N GLN A 98 -5.54 1.18 14.48
CA GLN A 98 -4.49 2.18 14.34
C GLN A 98 -4.94 3.39 13.53
N LEU A 99 -5.71 3.16 12.45
CA LEU A 99 -6.25 4.26 11.65
C LEU A 99 -7.24 5.12 12.46
N GLN A 100 -8.12 4.50 13.24
CA GLN A 100 -9.03 5.22 14.13
C GLN A 100 -8.28 6.02 15.21
N GLU A 101 -7.27 5.41 15.83
CA GLU A 101 -6.43 6.11 16.81
C GLU A 101 -5.68 7.29 16.20
N LEU A 102 -5.25 7.18 14.94
CA LEU A 102 -4.56 8.26 14.24
C LEU A 102 -5.48 9.46 14.02
N ILE A 103 -6.71 9.21 13.58
CA ILE A 103 -7.74 10.26 13.40
C ILE A 103 -8.08 10.91 14.75
N ASP A 104 -8.29 10.10 15.81
CA ASP A 104 -8.61 10.61 17.14
C ASP A 104 -7.49 11.50 17.72
N LYS A 105 -6.22 11.27 17.34
CA LYS A 105 -5.05 12.09 17.72
C LYS A 105 -4.87 13.35 16.86
N LYS A 106 -5.75 13.62 15.90
CA LYS A 106 -5.65 14.73 14.94
C LYS A 106 -4.30 14.77 14.23
N PHE A 107 -3.95 13.65 13.61
CA PHE A 107 -2.72 13.51 12.84
C PHE A 107 -2.75 14.48 11.65
N THR A 108 -1.66 15.24 11.47
CA THR A 108 -1.46 16.09 10.29
C THR A 108 -0.38 15.48 9.41
N GLY A 109 -0.71 15.10 8.18
CA GLY A 109 0.19 14.43 7.25
C GLY A 109 -0.54 13.42 6.38
N VAL A 110 0.20 12.47 5.82
CA VAL A 110 -0.36 11.43 4.96
C VAL A 110 -0.29 10.07 5.65
N CYS A 111 -1.41 9.38 5.71
CA CYS A 111 -1.47 8.00 6.17
C CYS A 111 -1.81 7.08 4.99
N ILE A 112 -0.98 6.08 4.72
CA ILE A 112 -1.26 5.01 3.77
C ILE A 112 -1.52 3.74 4.56
N ALA A 113 -2.76 3.25 4.51
CA ALA A 113 -3.18 2.07 5.25
C ALA A 113 -3.59 0.95 4.29
N GLU A 114 -2.97 -0.21 4.43
CA GLU A 114 -3.43 -1.44 3.78
C GLU A 114 -4.33 -2.19 4.75
N VAL A 115 -5.57 -2.39 4.33
CA VAL A 115 -6.59 -3.04 5.14
C VAL A 115 -7.23 -4.20 4.38
N GLY A 116 -7.67 -5.21 5.10
CA GLY A 116 -8.45 -6.29 4.52
C GLY A 116 -7.66 -7.55 4.18
N LYS A 117 -8.38 -8.67 4.15
CA LYS A 117 -7.90 -9.99 3.72
C LYS A 117 -8.43 -10.37 2.33
N ILE A 118 -8.89 -9.39 1.56
CA ILE A 118 -9.53 -9.60 0.27
C ILE A 118 -8.65 -10.41 -0.68
N GLU A 119 -7.33 -10.11 -0.69
CA GLU A 119 -6.36 -10.84 -1.52
C GLU A 119 -6.42 -12.36 -1.28
N GLN A 120 -6.50 -12.77 -0.01
CA GLN A 120 -6.53 -14.19 0.34
C GLN A 120 -7.78 -14.89 -0.20
N PHE A 121 -8.95 -14.25 -0.09
CA PHE A 121 -10.20 -14.80 -0.59
C PHE A 121 -10.24 -14.82 -2.12
N GLY A 122 -9.71 -13.80 -2.78
CA GLY A 122 -9.59 -13.79 -4.24
C GLY A 122 -8.69 -14.90 -4.77
N LYS A 123 -7.50 -15.08 -4.19
CA LYS A 123 -6.58 -16.19 -4.53
C LYS A 123 -7.17 -17.56 -4.23
N ALA A 124 -7.89 -17.69 -3.13
CA ALA A 124 -8.58 -18.93 -2.76
C ALA A 124 -9.84 -19.22 -3.58
N ARG A 125 -10.22 -18.34 -4.52
CA ARG A 125 -11.46 -18.44 -5.32
C ARG A 125 -12.70 -18.64 -4.44
N ASN A 126 -12.78 -17.86 -3.37
CA ASN A 126 -13.86 -17.86 -2.40
C ASN A 126 -14.70 -16.56 -2.49
N PRO A 127 -15.72 -16.49 -3.39
CA PRO A 127 -16.54 -15.28 -3.56
C PRO A 127 -17.34 -14.91 -2.31
N GLU A 128 -17.79 -15.90 -1.54
CA GLU A 128 -18.56 -15.65 -0.31
C GLU A 128 -17.69 -15.01 0.77
N GLY A 129 -16.48 -15.55 1.00
CA GLY A 129 -15.51 -14.95 1.91
C GLY A 129 -15.06 -13.56 1.46
N PHE A 130 -14.91 -13.36 0.14
CA PHE A 130 -14.58 -12.07 -0.46
C PHE A 130 -15.67 -11.03 -0.18
N GLY A 131 -16.94 -11.38 -0.43
CA GLY A 131 -18.08 -10.50 -0.16
C GLY A 131 -18.24 -10.20 1.34
N THR A 132 -18.07 -11.19 2.20
CA THR A 132 -18.14 -11.01 3.65
C THR A 132 -17.04 -10.06 4.14
N GLU A 133 -15.82 -10.16 3.62
CA GLU A 133 -14.73 -9.27 3.99
C GLU A 133 -14.95 -7.84 3.47
N LEU A 134 -15.53 -7.67 2.27
CA LEU A 134 -15.94 -6.34 1.78
C LEU A 134 -16.97 -5.69 2.69
N MET A 135 -17.99 -6.42 3.11
CA MET A 135 -19.00 -5.90 4.05
C MET A 135 -18.38 -5.50 5.40
N ARG A 136 -17.40 -6.26 5.87
CA ARG A 136 -16.67 -5.92 7.10
C ARG A 136 -15.85 -4.63 6.94
N ILE A 137 -15.16 -4.49 5.80
CA ILE A 137 -14.38 -3.28 5.49
C ILE A 137 -15.30 -2.06 5.39
N ASP A 138 -16.43 -2.18 4.71
CA ASP A 138 -17.42 -1.13 4.57
C ASP A 138 -17.91 -0.64 5.94
N HIS A 139 -18.24 -1.56 6.84
CA HIS A 139 -18.63 -1.22 8.22
C HIS A 139 -17.52 -0.46 8.98
N GLU A 140 -16.26 -0.87 8.84
CA GLU A 140 -15.14 -0.17 9.51
C GLU A 140 -14.85 1.19 8.86
N LEU A 141 -14.97 1.30 7.52
CA LEU A 141 -14.82 2.57 6.80
C LEU A 141 -15.89 3.58 7.21
N THR A 142 -17.12 3.15 7.45
CA THR A 142 -18.19 4.04 7.96
C THR A 142 -17.75 4.74 9.24
N LYS A 143 -17.14 4.02 10.18
CA LYS A 143 -16.63 4.61 11.44
C LYS A 143 -15.50 5.61 11.22
N ILE A 144 -14.68 5.40 10.19
CA ILE A 144 -13.62 6.32 9.80
C ILE A 144 -14.22 7.59 9.20
N ILE A 145 -15.17 7.43 8.26
CA ILE A 145 -15.84 8.55 7.58
C ILE A 145 -16.54 9.46 8.58
N ASP A 146 -17.22 8.89 9.59
CA ASP A 146 -17.93 9.63 10.63
C ASP A 146 -17.00 10.48 11.51
N LYS A 147 -15.69 10.23 11.48
CA LYS A 147 -14.67 10.94 12.28
C LYS A 147 -13.86 11.95 11.47
N LEU A 148 -14.00 11.98 10.14
CA LEU A 148 -13.24 12.90 9.29
C LEU A 148 -13.51 14.35 9.70
N GLN A 149 -12.46 15.16 9.78
CA GLN A 149 -12.53 16.58 9.99
C GLN A 149 -12.65 17.32 8.65
N ASP A 150 -12.94 18.61 8.69
CA ASP A 150 -13.18 19.42 7.49
C ASP A 150 -11.97 19.47 6.53
N ASP A 151 -10.77 19.31 7.04
CA ASP A 151 -9.50 19.32 6.29
C ASP A 151 -8.98 17.91 5.97
N ASP A 152 -9.74 16.86 6.30
CA ASP A 152 -9.37 15.49 5.96
C ASP A 152 -9.86 15.10 4.56
N LEU A 153 -9.02 14.39 3.82
CA LEU A 153 -9.35 13.75 2.56
C LEU A 153 -9.09 12.24 2.65
N LEU A 154 -10.13 11.44 2.50
CA LEU A 154 -10.03 9.98 2.45
C LEU A 154 -10.11 9.49 1.01
N ILE A 155 -9.09 8.73 0.59
CA ILE A 155 -9.06 8.04 -0.70
C ILE A 155 -9.05 6.54 -0.44
N VAL A 156 -9.99 5.81 -1.02
CA VAL A 156 -10.08 4.34 -0.94
C VAL A 156 -9.90 3.76 -2.34
N THR A 157 -8.95 2.85 -2.48
CA THR A 157 -8.66 2.17 -3.75
C THR A 157 -8.16 0.75 -3.51
N GLY A 158 -8.04 -0.04 -4.57
CA GLY A 158 -7.31 -1.32 -4.57
C GLY A 158 -5.98 -1.15 -5.30
N ASN A 159 -5.03 -2.05 -5.06
CA ASN A 159 -3.72 -2.03 -5.72
C ASN A 159 -3.65 -2.95 -6.95
N PHE A 160 -4.60 -3.87 -7.11
CA PHE A 160 -4.74 -4.77 -8.27
C PHE A 160 -6.14 -5.37 -8.35
N GLY A 161 -6.50 -5.88 -9.53
CA GLY A 161 -7.71 -6.68 -9.74
C GLY A 161 -7.60 -8.04 -9.04
N ASN A 162 -8.69 -8.51 -8.47
CA ASN A 162 -8.71 -9.76 -7.71
C ASN A 162 -10.11 -10.40 -7.76
N ASP A 163 -10.53 -10.83 -8.94
CA ASP A 163 -11.83 -11.48 -9.13
C ASP A 163 -11.82 -12.91 -8.56
N PRO A 164 -12.59 -13.18 -7.49
CA PRO A 164 -12.65 -14.52 -6.89
C PRO A 164 -13.35 -15.56 -7.75
N THR A 165 -13.97 -15.17 -8.86
CA THR A 165 -14.65 -16.10 -9.80
C THR A 165 -13.79 -16.46 -11.02
N TYR A 166 -12.69 -15.70 -11.24
CA TYR A 166 -11.79 -15.96 -12.37
C TYR A 166 -10.89 -17.17 -12.09
N PRO A 167 -10.68 -18.10 -13.04
CA PRO A 167 -9.88 -19.30 -12.80
C PRO A 167 -8.39 -18.99 -12.59
N GLY A 168 -7.71 -19.84 -11.78
CA GLY A 168 -6.28 -19.72 -11.46
C GLY A 168 -6.02 -18.94 -10.16
N GLU A 169 -4.76 -18.89 -9.70
CA GLU A 169 -4.36 -18.36 -8.40
C GLU A 169 -3.72 -16.95 -8.47
N LYS A 170 -3.66 -16.38 -9.67
CA LYS A 170 -3.02 -15.06 -9.89
C LYS A 170 -4.02 -13.93 -9.69
N HIS A 171 -3.49 -12.72 -9.49
CA HIS A 171 -4.27 -11.48 -9.57
C HIS A 171 -4.89 -11.35 -10.96
N THR A 172 -6.00 -10.66 -11.02
CA THR A 172 -6.75 -10.40 -12.25
C THR A 172 -6.57 -8.95 -12.70
N ARG A 173 -7.21 -8.51 -13.79
CA ARG A 173 -6.89 -7.23 -14.44
C ARG A 173 -8.09 -6.27 -14.50
N GLU A 174 -9.02 -6.42 -13.58
CA GLU A 174 -10.16 -5.53 -13.48
C GLU A 174 -9.70 -4.15 -12.99
N TYR A 175 -10.47 -3.13 -13.36
CA TYR A 175 -10.34 -1.82 -12.73
C TYR A 175 -10.64 -1.94 -11.23
N VAL A 176 -9.86 -1.25 -10.44
CA VAL A 176 -10.10 -1.13 -9.00
C VAL A 176 -10.94 0.12 -8.71
N PRO A 177 -11.67 0.17 -7.59
CA PRO A 177 -12.43 1.36 -7.23
C PRO A 177 -11.48 2.53 -6.94
N LEU A 178 -11.96 3.74 -7.21
CA LEU A 178 -11.40 4.99 -6.71
C LEU A 178 -12.54 5.77 -6.05
N LEU A 179 -12.59 5.74 -4.72
CA LEU A 179 -13.60 6.42 -3.93
C LEU A 179 -12.89 7.53 -3.14
N VAL A 180 -13.44 8.73 -3.22
CA VAL A 180 -12.88 9.90 -2.55
C VAL A 180 -13.96 10.58 -1.74
N THR A 181 -13.69 10.88 -0.49
CA THR A 181 -14.62 11.60 0.39
C THR A 181 -13.90 12.57 1.32
N SER A 182 -14.58 13.65 1.63
CA SER A 182 -14.23 14.66 2.62
C SER A 182 -15.51 15.38 3.02
N PRO A 183 -15.62 15.93 4.24
CA PRO A 183 -16.77 16.75 4.60
C PRO A 183 -16.99 17.96 3.69
N GLN A 184 -15.95 18.44 3.02
CA GLN A 184 -16.00 19.63 2.15
C GLN A 184 -16.31 19.36 0.68
N ILE A 185 -16.22 18.10 0.21
CA ILE A 185 -16.51 17.79 -1.20
C ILE A 185 -18.00 17.46 -1.42
N LYS A 186 -18.50 17.84 -2.60
CA LYS A 186 -19.88 17.48 -2.97
C LYS A 186 -19.97 15.99 -3.32
N PRO A 187 -21.05 15.31 -2.97
CA PRO A 187 -21.29 13.94 -3.40
C PRO A 187 -21.50 13.87 -4.93
N ASN A 188 -21.32 12.66 -5.48
CA ASN A 188 -21.61 12.33 -6.88
C ASN A 188 -20.73 13.04 -7.93
N ILE A 189 -19.47 13.35 -7.61
CA ILE A 189 -18.47 13.77 -8.59
C ILE A 189 -17.94 12.52 -9.29
N SER A 190 -17.95 12.51 -10.63
CA SER A 190 -17.33 11.44 -11.41
C SER A 190 -15.93 11.87 -11.82
N LEU A 191 -14.91 11.14 -11.34
CA LEU A 191 -13.51 11.37 -11.68
C LEU A 191 -13.08 10.66 -12.98
N GLY A 192 -13.93 9.77 -13.53
CA GLY A 192 -13.56 8.93 -14.68
C GLY A 192 -12.47 7.91 -14.34
N GLY A 193 -11.84 7.34 -15.40
CA GLY A 193 -10.72 6.44 -15.22
C GLY A 193 -9.44 7.19 -14.87
N ARG A 194 -8.73 6.72 -13.85
CA ARG A 194 -7.49 7.33 -13.32
C ARG A 194 -6.38 6.29 -13.23
N SER A 195 -5.15 6.74 -13.19
CA SER A 195 -3.98 5.93 -12.88
C SER A 195 -3.60 6.05 -11.40
N PHE A 196 -2.82 5.12 -10.88
CA PHE A 196 -2.30 5.24 -9.51
C PHE A 196 -1.40 6.46 -9.32
N SER A 197 -0.69 6.88 -10.37
CA SER A 197 0.12 8.09 -10.33
C SER A 197 -0.71 9.37 -10.13
N ASP A 198 -1.98 9.37 -10.56
CA ASP A 198 -2.89 10.51 -10.35
C ASP A 198 -3.23 10.69 -8.86
N ILE A 199 -3.28 9.59 -8.09
CA ILE A 199 -3.44 9.67 -6.64
C ILE A 199 -2.22 10.35 -6.01
N GLY A 200 -1.01 9.91 -6.40
CA GLY A 200 0.23 10.52 -5.93
C GLY A 200 0.30 12.01 -6.28
N ALA A 201 -0.02 12.37 -7.53
CA ALA A 201 -0.07 13.77 -7.98
C ALA A 201 -1.09 14.59 -7.18
N THR A 202 -2.26 14.01 -6.87
CA THR A 202 -3.29 14.68 -6.06
C THR A 202 -2.83 14.91 -4.62
N ILE A 203 -2.13 13.94 -4.04
CA ILE A 203 -1.55 14.10 -2.70
C ILE A 203 -0.53 15.25 -2.71
N LEU A 204 0.40 15.29 -3.67
CA LEU A 204 1.40 16.35 -3.72
C LEU A 204 0.81 17.72 -4.03
N ASP A 205 -0.19 17.81 -4.92
CA ASP A 205 -0.95 19.04 -5.20
C ASP A 205 -1.62 19.59 -3.92
N ASN A 206 -2.16 18.70 -3.07
CA ASN A 206 -2.76 19.10 -1.78
C ASN A 206 -1.76 19.71 -0.79
N TYR A 207 -0.47 19.45 -0.97
CA TYR A 207 0.62 19.98 -0.14
C TYR A 207 1.48 21.04 -0.87
N ASP A 208 1.00 21.59 -1.99
CA ASP A 208 1.72 22.53 -2.86
C ASP A 208 3.11 21.99 -3.31
N LEU A 209 3.16 20.69 -3.62
CA LEU A 209 4.37 19.97 -4.04
C LEU A 209 4.22 19.31 -5.44
N GLU A 210 3.30 19.76 -6.25
CA GLU A 210 2.99 19.16 -7.57
C GLU A 210 4.16 19.17 -8.54
N ASP A 211 5.13 20.06 -8.37
CA ASP A 211 6.36 20.14 -9.17
C ASP A 211 7.36 19.00 -8.90
N LYS A 212 7.15 18.24 -7.82
CA LYS A 212 8.03 17.14 -7.41
C LYS A 212 7.76 15.83 -8.16
N LEU A 213 6.55 15.64 -8.70
CA LEU A 213 6.20 14.44 -9.47
C LEU A 213 6.35 14.65 -10.97
N LEU A 214 7.01 13.67 -11.62
CA LEU A 214 7.20 13.65 -13.08
C LEU A 214 6.02 13.05 -13.84
N ILE A 215 5.14 12.30 -13.17
CA ILE A 215 4.02 11.55 -13.77
C ILE A 215 2.75 11.70 -12.93
N GLY A 216 1.60 11.56 -13.58
CA GLY A 216 0.27 11.66 -12.97
C GLY A 216 -0.36 13.04 -13.15
N ASN A 217 -1.68 13.07 -13.04
CA ASN A 217 -2.49 14.29 -13.14
C ASN A 217 -3.36 14.40 -11.89
N SER A 218 -3.16 15.47 -11.13
CA SER A 218 -3.98 15.75 -9.95
C SER A 218 -5.45 15.92 -10.33
N PHE A 219 -6.32 15.34 -9.54
CA PHE A 219 -7.77 15.56 -9.61
C PHE A 219 -8.29 16.42 -8.43
N LEU A 220 -7.40 17.01 -7.64
CA LEU A 220 -7.77 17.81 -6.46
C LEU A 220 -8.76 18.94 -6.82
N ARG A 221 -8.48 19.66 -7.88
CA ARG A 221 -9.34 20.77 -8.33
C ARG A 221 -10.74 20.32 -8.76
N GLU A 222 -10.86 19.10 -9.27
CA GLU A 222 -12.16 18.53 -9.66
C GLU A 222 -13.04 18.27 -8.44
N LEU A 223 -12.45 17.89 -7.30
CA LEU A 223 -13.15 17.65 -6.05
C LEU A 223 -13.74 18.93 -5.47
N PHE A 224 -13.06 20.06 -5.61
CA PHE A 224 -13.41 21.34 -4.99
C PHE A 224 -13.96 22.38 -5.99
N SER A 225 -13.87 22.17 -7.32
CA SER A 225 -14.31 23.14 -8.34
C SER A 225 -15.83 23.41 -8.34
N ALA A 226 -16.59 22.62 -7.61
CA ALA A 226 -18.03 22.83 -7.42
C ALA A 226 -18.38 23.94 -6.41
N TYR A 227 -17.39 24.63 -5.84
CA TYR A 227 -17.55 25.75 -4.90
C TYR A 227 -17.40 27.15 -5.55
N ARG A 228 -17.47 27.24 -6.88
CA ARG A 228 -17.52 28.54 -7.58
C ARG A 228 -18.88 28.78 -8.21
#